data_5a7c705d7464b638a8c4250861487354
#
_entry.id   5a7c705d7464b638a8c4250861487354
#
_cell.length_a   1.000
_cell.length_b   1.000
_cell.length_c   1.000
_cell.angle_alpha   90.00
_cell.angle_beta   90.00
_cell.angle_gamma   90.00
#
_symmetry.space_group_name_H-M   'P 1'
#
loop_
_entity.id
_entity.type
_entity.pdbx_description
1 polymer ?
#
loop_
_entity_poly.entity_id
_entity_poly.type
_entity_poly.pdbx_seq_one_letter_code
_entity_poly.pdbx_strand_id
1 'polypeptide(L)'
;MASKLIHLYGRVFIETTIEAKTGLHIGGSGSDLEIGGLDKEVVRNPLTKRPYIPGSSLRGKMRSQMEKLLGLPQNRKIGQVTIHTCENEAAFTAHGGCPVCTVFGVPAEMDYANATRLVVRDAELTDESAQALQDARTDLLYAELKTEVAIDRVTSAATPRTMERVPAGAAFGPTELVFSLYETSDYRRLKTVIDALQLVEDAYLGGSGSRGYGKVKFTAIKVYARNRQDYSTPQTFGEFDSVQALANAFVELEAWLKTAVPIP
;
A
#
# COMPACT_ATOMS: atom_id res chain seq x y z
N MET A 1 5.63 -30.78 17.95
CA MET A 1 5.16 -29.38 17.69
C MET A 1 3.68 -29.36 18.05
N ALA A 2 3.24 -28.42 18.90
CA ALA A 2 1.81 -28.23 19.15
C ALA A 2 1.14 -27.73 17.88
N SER A 3 -0.01 -28.29 17.51
CA SER A 3 -0.77 -27.84 16.36
C SER A 3 -1.27 -26.42 16.62
N LYS A 4 -0.87 -25.44 15.80
CA LYS A 4 -1.41 -24.09 15.85
C LYS A 4 -2.76 -24.08 15.11
N LEU A 5 -3.84 -23.85 15.82
CA LEU A 5 -5.17 -23.72 15.21
C LEU A 5 -5.41 -22.24 14.88
N ILE A 6 -5.76 -21.96 13.62
CA ILE A 6 -6.08 -20.60 13.16
C ILE A 6 -7.55 -20.57 12.76
N HIS A 7 -8.34 -19.71 13.41
CA HIS A 7 -9.75 -19.50 13.09
C HIS A 7 -9.94 -18.15 12.42
N LEU A 8 -10.40 -18.13 11.18
CA LEU A 8 -10.85 -16.93 10.50
C LEU A 8 -12.31 -16.65 10.91
N TYR A 9 -12.55 -15.57 11.64
CA TYR A 9 -13.88 -15.15 12.03
C TYR A 9 -14.58 -14.30 10.98
N GLY A 10 -13.80 -13.55 10.22
CA GLY A 10 -14.31 -12.75 9.11
C GLY A 10 -13.22 -11.87 8.50
N ARG A 11 -13.62 -11.06 7.54
CA ARG A 11 -12.74 -10.11 6.86
C ARG A 11 -13.39 -8.75 6.75
N VAL A 12 -12.58 -7.72 6.92
CA VAL A 12 -12.94 -6.33 6.63
C VAL A 12 -12.31 -5.98 5.29
N PHE A 13 -13.08 -5.36 4.44
CA PHE A 13 -12.68 -4.88 3.12
C PHE A 13 -12.71 -3.35 3.14
N ILE A 14 -11.62 -2.74 2.73
CA ILE A 14 -11.53 -1.31 2.44
C ILE A 14 -11.28 -1.21 0.94
N GLU A 15 -12.33 -0.84 0.22
CA GLU A 15 -12.26 -0.58 -1.22
C GLU A 15 -11.99 0.91 -1.43
N THR A 16 -11.09 1.27 -2.33
CA THR A 16 -10.71 2.67 -2.56
C THR A 16 -10.12 2.89 -3.94
N THR A 17 -10.16 4.13 -4.39
CA THR A 17 -9.45 4.64 -5.58
C THR A 17 -8.26 5.47 -5.14
N ILE A 18 -7.12 5.32 -5.81
CA ILE A 18 -5.87 6.03 -5.52
C ILE A 18 -5.66 7.08 -6.62
N GLU A 19 -5.76 8.34 -6.28
CA GLU A 19 -5.53 9.45 -7.19
C GLU A 19 -4.09 9.97 -7.06
N ALA A 20 -3.35 10.07 -8.17
CA ALA A 20 -2.03 10.66 -8.23
C ALA A 20 -2.14 12.19 -8.23
N LYS A 21 -1.79 12.86 -7.13
CA LYS A 21 -1.78 14.34 -7.04
C LYS A 21 -0.55 14.97 -7.67
N THR A 22 0.53 14.21 -7.80
CA THR A 22 1.74 14.57 -8.54
C THR A 22 2.17 13.41 -9.40
N GLY A 23 3.06 13.62 -10.37
CA GLY A 23 3.53 12.54 -11.24
C GLY A 23 3.99 11.31 -10.43
N LEU A 24 3.51 10.13 -10.81
CA LEU A 24 3.75 8.88 -10.09
C LEU A 24 4.71 7.99 -10.86
N HIS A 25 5.81 7.60 -10.20
CA HIS A 25 6.75 6.61 -10.73
C HIS A 25 6.84 5.40 -9.79
N ILE A 26 6.33 4.27 -10.24
CA ILE A 26 6.58 2.97 -9.61
C ILE A 26 7.35 2.13 -10.62
N GLY A 27 8.63 1.89 -10.34
CA GLY A 27 9.52 1.21 -11.27
C GLY A 27 9.11 -0.24 -11.52
N GLY A 28 9.12 -0.63 -12.78
CA GLY A 28 9.08 -2.03 -13.20
C GLY A 28 10.46 -2.68 -13.06
N SER A 29 10.51 -4.01 -13.06
CA SER A 29 11.74 -4.77 -13.23
C SER A 29 12.08 -4.82 -14.72
N GLY A 30 12.52 -3.72 -15.30
CA GLY A 30 13.03 -3.73 -16.67
C GLY A 30 14.27 -4.63 -16.73
N SER A 31 14.16 -5.76 -17.42
CA SER A 31 15.25 -6.71 -17.62
C SER A 31 16.06 -6.41 -18.90
N ASP A 32 15.66 -5.42 -19.66
CA ASP A 32 16.32 -5.14 -20.93
C ASP A 32 17.22 -3.92 -20.79
N LEU A 33 18.53 -4.22 -20.77
CA LEU A 33 19.63 -3.29 -21.03
C LEU A 33 19.59 -2.90 -22.52
N GLU A 34 18.55 -2.18 -22.95
CA GLU A 34 18.61 -1.49 -24.23
C GLU A 34 19.58 -0.32 -24.10
N ILE A 35 20.68 -0.39 -24.83
CA ILE A 35 21.65 0.72 -24.93
C ILE A 35 20.92 1.91 -25.55
N GLY A 36 20.60 2.92 -24.71
CA GLY A 36 19.83 4.11 -25.11
C GLY A 36 18.36 4.09 -24.69
N GLY A 37 17.89 3.07 -23.94
CA GLY A 37 16.57 3.01 -23.33
C GLY A 37 16.41 3.97 -22.16
N LEU A 38 15.18 4.12 -21.69
CA LEU A 38 14.86 4.93 -20.49
C LEU A 38 15.48 4.26 -19.25
N ASP A 39 16.19 5.03 -18.45
CA ASP A 39 16.86 4.55 -17.23
C ASP A 39 15.88 3.90 -16.23
N LYS A 40 14.60 4.27 -16.29
CA LYS A 40 13.56 3.78 -15.39
C LYS A 40 12.19 3.84 -16.04
N GLU A 41 11.60 2.70 -16.29
CA GLU A 41 10.23 2.57 -16.79
C GLU A 41 9.23 2.40 -15.64
N VAL A 42 7.98 2.83 -15.85
CA VAL A 42 6.89 2.52 -14.92
C VAL A 42 6.41 1.08 -15.12
N VAL A 43 6.02 0.43 -14.03
CA VAL A 43 5.44 -0.91 -14.08
C VAL A 43 4.12 -0.89 -14.86
N ARG A 44 3.95 -1.87 -15.75
CA ARG A 44 2.77 -2.00 -16.60
C ARG A 44 2.23 -3.43 -16.58
N ASN A 45 0.92 -3.51 -16.69
CA ASN A 45 0.24 -4.77 -16.96
C ASN A 45 0.67 -5.30 -18.35
N PRO A 46 1.17 -6.53 -18.47
CA PRO A 46 1.70 -7.04 -19.73
C PRO A 46 0.65 -7.20 -20.84
N LEU A 47 -0.63 -7.35 -20.49
CA LEU A 47 -1.72 -7.51 -21.44
C LEU A 47 -2.26 -6.16 -21.92
N THR A 48 -2.61 -5.28 -20.99
CA THR A 48 -3.24 -3.99 -21.31
C THR A 48 -2.23 -2.88 -21.60
N LYS A 49 -0.96 -3.08 -21.25
CA LYS A 49 0.11 -2.06 -21.28
C LYS A 49 -0.18 -0.83 -20.40
N ARG A 50 -1.25 -0.87 -19.61
CA ARG A 50 -1.59 0.20 -18.67
C ARG A 50 -0.68 0.15 -17.44
N PRO A 51 -0.23 1.30 -16.92
CA PRO A 51 0.45 1.35 -15.64
C PRO A 51 -0.52 0.94 -14.52
N TYR A 52 0.01 0.34 -13.47
CA TYR A 52 -0.76 -0.01 -12.29
C TYR A 52 0.06 0.20 -11.02
N ILE A 53 -0.59 0.23 -9.88
CA ILE A 53 0.06 0.27 -8.57
C ILE A 53 0.08 -1.15 -8.01
N PRO A 54 1.25 -1.82 -7.94
CA PRO A 54 1.35 -3.13 -7.30
C PRO A 54 0.93 -3.06 -5.83
N GLY A 55 0.09 -3.98 -5.39
CA GLY A 55 -0.31 -4.09 -3.98
C GLY A 55 0.88 -4.26 -3.05
N SER A 56 1.94 -4.93 -3.53
CA SER A 56 3.21 -5.07 -2.79
C SER A 56 3.90 -3.72 -2.56
N SER A 57 3.85 -2.79 -3.53
CA SER A 57 4.42 -1.45 -3.41
C SER A 57 3.66 -0.60 -2.39
N LEU A 58 2.33 -0.60 -2.47
CA LEU A 58 1.48 0.10 -1.49
C LEU A 58 1.67 -0.49 -0.09
N ARG A 59 1.56 -1.81 0.05
CA ARG A 59 1.72 -2.52 1.33
C ARG A 59 3.11 -2.31 1.94
N GLY A 60 4.16 -2.37 1.13
CA GLY A 60 5.54 -2.12 1.56
C GLY A 60 5.73 -0.68 2.06
N LYS A 61 5.13 0.29 1.37
CA LYS A 61 5.17 1.70 1.78
C LYS A 61 4.39 1.93 3.09
N MET A 62 3.20 1.37 3.22
CA MET A 62 2.40 1.40 4.46
C MET A 62 3.21 0.87 5.65
N ARG A 63 3.82 -0.31 5.50
CA ARG A 63 4.69 -0.92 6.52
C ARG A 63 5.85 0.00 6.89
N SER A 64 6.60 0.48 5.90
CA SER A 64 7.75 1.37 6.12
C SER A 64 7.38 2.66 6.86
N GLN A 65 6.20 3.24 6.59
CA GLN A 65 5.74 4.42 7.30
C GLN A 65 5.35 4.11 8.75
N MET A 66 4.70 2.97 9.00
CA MET A 66 4.36 2.53 10.35
C MET A 66 5.62 2.20 11.18
N GLU A 67 6.62 1.55 10.58
CA GLU A 67 7.91 1.29 11.24
C GLU A 67 8.58 2.59 11.70
N LYS A 68 8.54 3.64 10.86
CA LYS A 68 9.08 4.96 11.17
C LYS A 68 8.28 5.68 12.25
N LEU A 69 6.95 5.69 12.14
CA LEU A 69 6.07 6.32 13.12
C LEU A 69 6.29 5.75 14.53
N LEU A 70 6.46 4.43 14.62
CA LEU A 70 6.63 3.71 15.86
C LEU A 70 8.09 3.65 16.34
N GLY A 71 9.04 4.20 15.59
CA GLY A 71 10.47 4.18 15.94
C GLY A 71 11.06 2.77 16.03
N LEU A 72 10.57 1.82 15.22
CA LEU A 72 10.97 0.43 15.30
C LEU A 72 12.34 0.18 14.65
N PRO A 73 13.21 -0.64 15.28
CA PRO A 73 14.53 -0.93 14.75
C PRO A 73 14.46 -1.69 13.44
N GLN A 74 15.28 -1.31 12.47
CA GLN A 74 15.45 -2.00 11.19
C GLN A 74 16.51 -3.09 11.36
N ASN A 75 16.13 -4.26 11.85
CA ASN A 75 17.04 -5.29 12.37
C ASN A 75 17.12 -6.56 11.51
N ARG A 76 16.24 -6.71 10.51
CA ARG A 76 16.22 -7.92 9.67
C ARG A 76 16.52 -7.56 8.21
N LYS A 77 17.62 -8.11 7.68
CA LYS A 77 17.97 -7.96 6.26
C LYS A 77 17.24 -8.99 5.40
N ILE A 78 16.59 -8.51 4.33
CA ILE A 78 15.95 -9.35 3.30
C ILE A 78 16.49 -8.88 1.94
N GLY A 79 17.34 -9.69 1.33
CA GLY A 79 18.05 -9.28 0.13
C GLY A 79 18.90 -8.03 0.39
N GLN A 80 18.58 -6.92 -0.28
CA GLN A 80 19.26 -5.65 -0.12
C GLN A 80 18.54 -4.64 0.79
N VAL A 81 17.37 -5.01 1.29
CA VAL A 81 16.57 -4.12 2.16
C VAL A 81 16.58 -4.63 3.60
N THR A 82 16.36 -3.72 4.53
CA THR A 82 16.22 -4.03 5.95
C THR A 82 14.81 -3.67 6.39
N ILE A 83 14.18 -4.53 7.19
CA ILE A 83 12.85 -4.32 7.76
C ILE A 83 12.90 -4.52 9.28
N HIS A 84 11.85 -4.08 9.96
CA HIS A 84 11.62 -4.44 11.35
C HIS A 84 11.07 -5.87 11.47
N THR A 85 11.63 -6.65 12.42
CA THR A 85 11.00 -7.85 12.96
C THR A 85 11.20 -7.87 14.48
N CYS A 86 10.23 -8.40 15.23
CA CYS A 86 10.44 -8.68 16.65
C CYS A 86 11.55 -9.72 16.81
N GLU A 87 12.37 -9.60 17.85
CA GLU A 87 13.53 -10.48 18.06
C GLU A 87 13.10 -11.90 18.43
N ASN A 88 11.99 -12.03 19.16
CA ASN A 88 11.45 -13.29 19.66
C ASN A 88 9.94 -13.20 19.90
N GLU A 89 9.32 -14.31 20.28
CA GLU A 89 7.87 -14.40 20.55
C GLU A 89 7.42 -13.48 21.69
N ALA A 90 8.23 -13.33 22.73
CA ALA A 90 7.91 -12.43 23.86
C ALA A 90 7.83 -10.97 23.40
N ALA A 91 8.77 -10.52 22.57
CA ALA A 91 8.73 -9.18 21.97
C ALA A 91 7.57 -9.03 20.98
N PHE A 92 7.24 -10.10 20.25
CA PHE A 92 6.13 -10.10 19.30
C PHE A 92 4.77 -9.97 20.00
N THR A 93 4.58 -10.61 21.16
CA THR A 93 3.32 -10.62 21.93
C THR A 93 3.22 -9.52 22.97
N ALA A 94 4.33 -8.85 23.30
CA ALA A 94 4.36 -7.79 24.32
C ALA A 94 3.33 -6.69 24.03
N HIS A 95 2.71 -6.15 25.05
CA HIS A 95 1.76 -5.03 24.99
C HIS A 95 0.59 -5.22 24.02
N GLY A 96 0.12 -6.45 23.85
CA GLY A 96 -0.97 -6.79 22.92
C GLY A 96 -0.50 -7.08 21.49
N GLY A 97 0.80 -7.22 21.27
CA GLY A 97 1.44 -7.61 20.02
C GLY A 97 1.97 -6.43 19.19
N CYS A 98 3.09 -6.67 18.53
CA CYS A 98 3.66 -5.68 17.61
C CYS A 98 2.70 -5.43 16.45
N PRO A 99 2.15 -4.21 16.27
CA PRO A 99 1.15 -3.95 15.23
C PRO A 99 1.72 -4.14 13.83
N VAL A 100 2.99 -3.79 13.60
CA VAL A 100 3.63 -3.95 12.28
C VAL A 100 3.84 -5.42 11.95
N CYS A 101 4.45 -6.19 12.84
CA CYS A 101 4.70 -7.62 12.61
C CYS A 101 3.40 -8.42 12.49
N THR A 102 2.37 -8.06 13.26
CA THR A 102 1.08 -8.76 13.22
C THR A 102 0.30 -8.41 11.95
N VAL A 103 0.21 -7.13 11.59
CA VAL A 103 -0.57 -6.67 10.43
C VAL A 103 0.13 -6.99 9.13
N PHE A 104 1.42 -6.67 9.02
CA PHE A 104 2.19 -6.84 7.79
C PHE A 104 2.97 -8.15 7.73
N GLY A 105 2.93 -8.98 8.75
CA GLY A 105 3.61 -10.28 8.78
C GLY A 105 5.11 -10.19 9.06
N VAL A 106 5.69 -11.36 9.29
CA VAL A 106 7.13 -11.60 9.47
C VAL A 106 7.58 -12.70 8.53
N PRO A 107 8.88 -12.85 8.23
CA PRO A 107 9.40 -13.96 7.46
C PRO A 107 8.97 -15.31 8.06
N ALA A 108 8.64 -16.28 7.20
CA ALA A 108 8.05 -17.56 7.59
C ALA A 108 9.00 -18.44 8.46
N GLU A 109 10.30 -18.18 8.38
CA GLU A 109 11.33 -18.88 9.18
C GLU A 109 11.36 -18.45 10.66
N MET A 110 10.57 -17.44 11.06
CA MET A 110 10.48 -17.04 12.46
C MET A 110 9.55 -17.96 13.22
N ASP A 111 10.00 -18.51 14.35
CA ASP A 111 9.24 -19.49 15.17
C ASP A 111 7.88 -18.96 15.65
N TYR A 112 7.77 -17.63 15.80
CA TYR A 112 6.54 -16.92 16.16
C TYR A 112 5.73 -16.43 14.96
N ALA A 113 6.10 -16.79 13.73
CA ALA A 113 5.33 -16.41 12.54
C ALA A 113 3.87 -16.83 12.66
N ASN A 114 2.98 -15.90 12.33
CA ASN A 114 1.54 -16.07 12.41
C ASN A 114 0.88 -15.59 11.12
N ALA A 115 -0.41 -15.88 10.96
CA ALA A 115 -1.17 -15.44 9.79
C ALA A 115 -1.14 -13.92 9.65
N THR A 116 -0.69 -13.43 8.50
CA THR A 116 -0.71 -12.01 8.16
C THR A 116 -2.15 -11.52 8.08
N ARG A 117 -2.44 -10.34 8.66
CA ARG A 117 -3.80 -9.79 8.67
C ARG A 117 -4.15 -9.05 7.38
N LEU A 118 -3.18 -8.40 6.76
CA LEU A 118 -3.42 -7.49 5.63
C LEU A 118 -2.99 -8.08 4.29
N VAL A 119 -3.92 -8.13 3.36
CA VAL A 119 -3.69 -8.31 1.92
C VAL A 119 -4.00 -7.00 1.23
N VAL A 120 -3.15 -6.54 0.32
CA VAL A 120 -3.36 -5.36 -0.53
C VAL A 120 -3.33 -5.83 -1.97
N ARG A 121 -4.39 -5.56 -2.71
CA ARG A 121 -4.49 -5.92 -4.12
C ARG A 121 -3.87 -4.84 -5.01
N ASP A 122 -3.55 -5.22 -6.23
CA ASP A 122 -3.08 -4.29 -7.24
C ASP A 122 -4.19 -3.29 -7.60
N ALA A 123 -3.82 -2.06 -7.91
CA ALA A 123 -4.73 -1.03 -8.38
C ALA A 123 -4.42 -0.71 -9.84
N GLU A 124 -5.32 -1.12 -10.73
CA GLU A 124 -5.21 -0.86 -12.17
C GLU A 124 -5.56 0.61 -12.49
N LEU A 125 -4.99 1.15 -13.55
CA LEU A 125 -5.39 2.47 -14.07
C LEU A 125 -6.88 2.42 -14.49
N THR A 126 -7.69 3.36 -14.01
CA THR A 126 -9.13 3.40 -14.36
C THR A 126 -9.35 3.66 -15.84
N ASP A 127 -10.48 3.21 -16.37
CA ASP A 127 -10.80 3.40 -17.79
C ASP A 127 -10.89 4.88 -18.17
N GLU A 128 -11.45 5.71 -17.27
CA GLU A 128 -11.55 7.16 -17.46
C GLU A 128 -10.16 7.80 -17.53
N SER A 129 -9.25 7.41 -16.63
CA SER A 129 -7.87 7.91 -16.64
C SER A 129 -7.10 7.42 -17.85
N ALA A 130 -7.30 6.16 -18.27
CA ALA A 130 -6.68 5.63 -19.47
C ALA A 130 -7.12 6.40 -20.72
N GLN A 131 -8.41 6.69 -20.86
CA GLN A 131 -8.93 7.48 -21.97
C GLN A 131 -8.38 8.91 -21.94
N ALA A 132 -8.41 9.56 -20.77
CA ALA A 132 -7.91 10.93 -20.63
C ALA A 132 -6.41 11.04 -20.98
N LEU A 133 -5.58 10.05 -20.59
CA LEU A 133 -4.16 10.04 -20.92
C LEU A 133 -3.89 9.77 -22.41
N GLN A 134 -4.72 8.96 -23.06
CA GLN A 134 -4.66 8.77 -24.52
C GLN A 134 -5.03 10.05 -25.28
N ASP A 135 -6.09 10.74 -24.86
CA ASP A 135 -6.55 11.98 -25.48
C ASP A 135 -5.55 13.14 -25.29
N ALA A 136 -4.85 13.16 -24.13
CA ALA A 136 -3.80 14.12 -23.84
C ALA A 136 -2.55 13.96 -24.70
N ARG A 137 -2.40 12.82 -25.43
CA ARG A 137 -1.24 12.50 -26.28
C ARG A 137 0.08 12.69 -25.54
N THR A 138 0.19 12.02 -24.38
CA THR A 138 1.40 12.00 -23.57
C THR A 138 2.61 11.47 -24.36
N ASP A 139 3.84 11.80 -23.92
CA ASP A 139 5.09 11.39 -24.61
C ASP A 139 5.19 9.89 -24.85
N LEU A 140 4.68 9.11 -23.90
CA LEU A 140 4.58 7.65 -23.97
C LEU A 140 3.14 7.22 -23.70
N LEU A 141 2.80 5.99 -24.07
CA LEU A 141 1.46 5.44 -23.80
C LEU A 141 1.20 5.46 -22.28
N TYR A 142 0.23 6.29 -21.85
CA TYR A 142 -0.17 6.53 -20.46
C TYR A 142 0.90 7.15 -19.55
N ALA A 143 1.97 7.71 -20.09
CA ALA A 143 3.05 8.27 -19.28
C ALA A 143 3.69 9.49 -19.94
N GLU A 144 4.30 10.34 -19.13
CA GLU A 144 5.08 11.49 -19.57
C GLU A 144 6.57 11.29 -19.27
N LEU A 145 7.43 11.94 -20.05
CA LEU A 145 8.86 11.99 -19.82
C LEU A 145 9.22 13.29 -19.09
N LYS A 146 9.78 13.16 -17.90
CA LYS A 146 10.32 14.31 -17.16
C LYS A 146 11.84 14.25 -17.13
N THR A 147 12.46 15.27 -17.76
CA THR A 147 13.91 15.44 -17.66
C THR A 147 14.27 16.14 -16.35
N GLU A 148 15.16 15.52 -15.60
CA GLU A 148 15.80 16.08 -14.40
C GLU A 148 17.28 16.33 -14.71
N VAL A 149 17.86 17.37 -14.13
CA VAL A 149 19.26 17.72 -14.33
C VAL A 149 20.00 17.71 -13.00
N ALA A 150 21.06 16.95 -12.93
CA ALA A 150 22.05 17.09 -11.86
C ALA A 150 23.14 18.07 -12.29
N ILE A 151 23.36 19.11 -11.49
CA ILE A 151 24.37 20.14 -11.76
C ILE A 151 25.55 19.93 -10.81
N ASP A 152 26.76 19.77 -11.38
CA ASP A 152 27.99 19.76 -10.61
C ASP A 152 28.22 21.13 -9.98
N ARG A 153 28.46 21.16 -8.68
CA ARG A 153 28.54 22.41 -7.91
C ARG A 153 29.85 23.20 -8.13
N VAL A 154 30.85 22.58 -8.70
CA VAL A 154 32.17 23.19 -8.95
C VAL A 154 32.31 23.63 -10.39
N THR A 155 32.00 22.73 -11.33
CA THR A 155 32.20 22.95 -12.75
C THR A 155 30.97 23.51 -13.46
N SER A 156 29.82 23.52 -12.80
CA SER A 156 28.50 23.84 -13.39
C SER A 156 28.10 22.91 -14.55
N ALA A 157 28.79 21.79 -14.72
CA ALA A 157 28.42 20.80 -15.71
C ALA A 157 27.05 20.20 -15.37
N ALA A 158 26.20 20.06 -16.40
CA ALA A 158 24.84 19.55 -16.27
C ALA A 158 24.76 18.12 -16.81
N THR A 159 24.24 17.19 -16.00
CA THR A 159 23.97 15.81 -16.42
C THR A 159 22.46 15.58 -16.43
N PRO A 160 21.81 15.59 -17.59
CA PRO A 160 20.40 15.31 -17.71
C PRO A 160 20.13 13.82 -17.58
N ARG A 161 18.97 13.46 -16.99
CA ARG A 161 18.40 12.13 -16.95
C ARG A 161 16.91 12.21 -17.19
N THR A 162 16.37 11.30 -17.94
CA THR A 162 14.95 11.26 -18.25
C THR A 162 14.26 10.17 -17.43
N MET A 163 13.17 10.55 -16.78
CA MET A 163 12.36 9.68 -15.93
C MET A 163 10.97 9.56 -16.53
N GLU A 164 10.50 8.33 -16.67
CA GLU A 164 9.10 8.05 -16.97
C GLU A 164 8.24 8.14 -15.72
N ARG A 165 7.04 8.73 -15.85
CA ARG A 165 6.05 8.76 -14.76
C ARG A 165 4.63 8.89 -15.31
N VAL A 166 3.66 8.37 -14.57
CA VAL A 166 2.25 8.61 -14.85
C VAL A 166 1.91 10.04 -14.45
N PRO A 167 1.25 10.83 -15.29
CA PRO A 167 0.89 12.22 -14.98
C PRO A 167 0.01 12.38 -13.75
N ALA A 168 0.07 13.56 -13.13
CA ALA A 168 -0.87 13.94 -12.08
C ALA A 168 -2.31 13.94 -12.60
N GLY A 169 -3.26 13.61 -11.73
CA GLY A 169 -4.68 13.47 -12.07
C GLY A 169 -5.08 12.05 -12.45
N ALA A 170 -4.13 11.16 -12.73
CA ALA A 170 -4.44 9.76 -12.99
C ALA A 170 -4.98 9.05 -11.73
N ALA A 171 -6.03 8.25 -11.91
CA ALA A 171 -6.67 7.48 -10.86
C ALA A 171 -6.48 5.98 -11.10
N PHE A 172 -6.27 5.25 -10.01
CA PHE A 172 -6.05 3.79 -10.00
C PHE A 172 -7.06 3.13 -9.08
N GLY A 173 -7.74 2.10 -9.55
CA GLY A 173 -8.75 1.41 -8.76
C GLY A 173 -10.03 1.08 -9.51
N PRO A 174 -11.09 0.66 -8.80
CA PRO A 174 -11.07 0.42 -7.34
C PRO A 174 -10.13 -0.71 -6.96
N THR A 175 -9.44 -0.56 -5.84
CA THR A 175 -8.61 -1.62 -5.26
C THR A 175 -9.10 -1.97 -3.86
N GLU A 176 -8.75 -3.16 -3.39
CA GLU A 176 -9.15 -3.66 -2.09
C GLU A 176 -7.96 -3.86 -1.16
N LEU A 177 -8.11 -3.38 0.08
CA LEU A 177 -7.33 -3.82 1.22
C LEU A 177 -8.19 -4.79 2.04
N VAL A 178 -7.73 -6.02 2.20
CA VAL A 178 -8.48 -7.07 2.90
C VAL A 178 -7.81 -7.35 4.23
N PHE A 179 -8.53 -7.09 5.32
CA PHE A 179 -8.04 -7.32 6.67
C PHE A 179 -8.76 -8.51 7.32
N SER A 180 -8.01 -9.54 7.70
CA SER A 180 -8.54 -10.76 8.29
C SER A 180 -8.59 -10.69 9.82
N LEU A 181 -9.69 -11.12 10.41
CA LEU A 181 -9.95 -11.13 11.84
C LEU A 181 -9.81 -12.56 12.37
N TYR A 182 -8.82 -12.77 13.23
CA TYR A 182 -8.51 -14.07 13.87
C TYR A 182 -8.70 -14.04 15.40
N GLU A 183 -8.70 -12.85 16.00
CA GLU A 183 -8.82 -12.65 17.44
C GLU A 183 -9.41 -11.25 17.75
N THR A 184 -9.91 -11.05 18.97
CA THR A 184 -10.59 -9.81 19.37
C THR A 184 -9.70 -8.55 19.27
N SER A 185 -8.39 -8.69 19.49
CA SER A 185 -7.43 -7.59 19.33
C SER A 185 -7.29 -7.09 17.88
N ASP A 186 -7.70 -7.89 16.89
CA ASP A 186 -7.64 -7.51 15.47
C ASP A 186 -8.62 -6.36 15.14
N TYR A 187 -9.69 -6.18 15.92
CA TYR A 187 -10.58 -5.01 15.75
C TYR A 187 -9.79 -3.70 15.90
N ARG A 188 -8.94 -3.60 16.92
CA ARG A 188 -8.10 -2.41 17.16
C ARG A 188 -6.92 -2.32 16.18
N ARG A 189 -6.36 -3.47 15.78
CA ARG A 189 -5.24 -3.51 14.84
C ARG A 189 -5.60 -2.99 13.45
N LEU A 190 -6.88 -3.01 13.08
CA LEU A 190 -7.36 -2.38 11.84
C LEU A 190 -7.00 -0.89 11.78
N LYS A 191 -6.92 -0.21 12.94
CA LYS A 191 -6.46 1.18 13.01
C LYS A 191 -5.07 1.37 12.40
N THR A 192 -4.16 0.40 12.58
CA THR A 192 -2.82 0.43 11.98
C THR A 192 -2.87 0.55 10.45
N VAL A 193 -3.86 -0.06 9.81
CA VAL A 193 -4.05 0.03 8.35
C VAL A 193 -4.51 1.43 7.96
N ILE A 194 -5.48 2.00 8.69
CA ILE A 194 -6.00 3.34 8.43
C ILE A 194 -4.91 4.40 8.67
N ASP A 195 -4.17 4.31 9.77
CA ASP A 195 -3.05 5.21 10.07
C ASP A 195 -1.96 5.11 8.99
N ALA A 196 -1.68 3.90 8.50
CA ALA A 196 -0.71 3.69 7.43
C ALA A 196 -1.14 4.34 6.11
N LEU A 197 -2.44 4.34 5.77
CA LEU A 197 -2.96 5.04 4.59
C LEU A 197 -2.78 6.55 4.72
N GLN A 198 -3.07 7.16 5.88
CA GLN A 198 -2.82 8.58 6.13
C GLN A 198 -1.33 8.93 5.96
N LEU A 199 -0.45 8.11 6.54
CA LEU A 199 1.00 8.32 6.42
C LEU A 199 1.50 8.19 4.97
N VAL A 200 0.87 7.37 4.14
CA VAL A 200 1.19 7.30 2.71
C VAL A 200 0.76 8.58 1.99
N GLU A 201 -0.42 9.13 2.31
CA GLU A 201 -0.87 10.42 1.76
C GLU A 201 0.07 11.57 2.15
N ASP A 202 0.56 11.59 3.39
CA ASP A 202 1.48 12.62 3.87
C ASP A 202 2.89 12.48 3.31
N ALA A 203 3.31 11.26 3.00
CA ALA A 203 4.61 10.99 2.41
C ALA A 203 4.54 11.00 0.86
N TYR A 204 4.75 9.85 0.27
CA TYR A 204 4.68 9.61 -1.18
C TYR A 204 4.60 8.11 -1.45
N LEU A 205 4.11 7.72 -2.62
CA LEU A 205 4.13 6.35 -3.14
C LEU A 205 5.12 6.26 -4.31
N GLY A 206 5.78 5.11 -4.45
CA GLY A 206 6.77 4.90 -5.51
C GLY A 206 8.12 5.57 -5.26
N GLY A 207 8.83 5.90 -6.33
CA GLY A 207 10.18 6.45 -6.31
C GLY A 207 10.22 7.98 -6.39
N SER A 208 11.40 8.56 -6.20
CA SER A 208 11.70 9.98 -6.37
C SER A 208 10.84 10.97 -5.53
N GLY A 209 10.30 10.51 -4.39
CA GLY A 209 9.42 11.33 -3.54
C GLY A 209 10.05 12.64 -3.04
N SER A 210 11.35 12.63 -2.72
CA SER A 210 12.08 13.86 -2.33
C SER A 210 12.19 14.90 -3.44
N ARG A 211 11.80 14.54 -4.67
CA ARG A 211 11.78 15.41 -5.86
C ARG A 211 10.36 15.76 -6.29
N GLY A 212 9.37 15.55 -5.39
CA GLY A 212 7.97 15.93 -5.62
C GLY A 212 7.14 14.91 -6.38
N TYR A 213 7.60 13.66 -6.50
CA TYR A 213 6.81 12.58 -7.12
C TYR A 213 5.96 11.86 -6.08
N GLY A 214 4.88 11.23 -6.54
CA GLY A 214 4.16 10.21 -5.79
C GLY A 214 3.26 10.73 -4.67
N LYS A 215 2.90 12.02 -4.64
CA LYS A 215 1.82 12.48 -3.78
C LYS A 215 0.53 11.82 -4.25
N VAL A 216 -0.11 11.06 -3.37
CA VAL A 216 -1.37 10.37 -3.68
C VAL A 216 -2.47 10.77 -2.71
N LYS A 217 -3.72 10.49 -3.09
CA LYS A 217 -4.88 10.61 -2.23
C LYS A 217 -5.79 9.40 -2.41
N PHE A 218 -6.28 8.84 -1.31
CA PHE A 218 -7.29 7.79 -1.33
C PHE A 218 -8.68 8.43 -1.31
N THR A 219 -9.52 8.02 -2.27
CA THR A 219 -10.86 8.57 -2.48
C THR A 219 -11.88 7.44 -2.67
N ALA A 220 -13.17 7.75 -2.64
CA ALA A 220 -14.24 6.79 -2.80
C ALA A 220 -14.05 5.54 -1.91
N ILE A 221 -13.79 5.76 -0.63
CA ILE A 221 -13.49 4.69 0.33
C ILE A 221 -14.79 4.05 0.77
N LYS A 222 -14.91 2.73 0.55
CA LYS A 222 -16.04 1.93 1.03
C LYS A 222 -15.54 0.87 1.99
N VAL A 223 -16.19 0.75 3.14
CA VAL A 223 -15.85 -0.23 4.17
C VAL A 223 -17.00 -1.20 4.37
N TYR A 224 -16.72 -2.50 4.24
CA TYR A 224 -17.66 -3.56 4.52
C TYR A 224 -16.95 -4.77 5.14
N ALA A 225 -17.72 -5.67 5.74
CA ALA A 225 -17.20 -6.90 6.32
C ALA A 225 -18.00 -8.12 5.88
N ARG A 226 -17.35 -9.27 5.91
CA ARG A 226 -17.96 -10.59 5.74
C ARG A 226 -17.63 -11.43 6.96
N ASN A 227 -18.63 -11.97 7.63
CA ASN A 227 -18.44 -12.83 8.78
C ASN A 227 -18.39 -14.32 8.38
N ARG A 228 -17.87 -15.14 9.27
CA ARG A 228 -17.72 -16.59 9.04
C ARG A 228 -19.06 -17.32 8.90
N GLN A 229 -20.11 -16.85 9.57
CA GLN A 229 -21.41 -17.54 9.62
C GLN A 229 -22.19 -17.37 8.32
N ASP A 230 -22.11 -16.18 7.72
CA ASP A 230 -22.66 -15.87 6.40
C ASP A 230 -21.65 -15.09 5.58
N TYR A 231 -20.68 -15.82 4.99
CA TYR A 231 -19.61 -15.21 4.22
C TYR A 231 -20.05 -14.67 2.87
N SER A 232 -21.19 -15.13 2.36
CA SER A 232 -21.75 -14.70 1.06
C SER A 232 -22.32 -13.29 1.09
N THR A 233 -22.86 -12.87 2.24
CA THR A 233 -23.56 -11.61 2.40
C THR A 233 -22.65 -10.55 3.04
N PRO A 234 -22.17 -9.55 2.27
CA PRO A 234 -21.38 -8.46 2.83
C PRO A 234 -22.27 -7.52 3.66
N GLN A 235 -21.76 -7.09 4.80
CA GLN A 235 -22.36 -6.07 5.62
C GLN A 235 -21.57 -4.76 5.44
N THR A 236 -22.23 -3.70 4.93
CA THR A 236 -21.59 -2.41 4.69
C THR A 236 -21.59 -1.59 5.96
N PHE A 237 -20.43 -1.04 6.32
CA PHE A 237 -20.31 -0.06 7.40
C PHE A 237 -20.62 1.35 6.88
N GLY A 238 -19.96 1.77 5.79
CA GLY A 238 -20.17 3.11 5.23
C GLY A 238 -19.22 3.44 4.08
N GLU A 239 -19.42 4.64 3.54
CA GLU A 239 -18.60 5.23 2.49
C GLU A 239 -18.01 6.55 2.97
N PHE A 240 -16.77 6.86 2.54
CA PHE A 240 -16.00 8.01 3.04
C PHE A 240 -15.25 8.68 1.90
N ASP A 241 -15.22 10.02 1.90
CA ASP A 241 -14.53 10.80 0.87
C ASP A 241 -13.01 10.90 1.11
N SER A 242 -12.53 10.52 2.31
CA SER A 242 -11.12 10.63 2.67
C SER A 242 -10.73 9.64 3.78
N VAL A 243 -9.43 9.33 3.85
CA VAL A 243 -8.87 8.50 4.94
C VAL A 243 -9.07 9.17 6.30
N GLN A 244 -9.02 10.51 6.37
CA GLN A 244 -9.28 11.25 7.60
C GLN A 244 -10.71 11.05 8.11
N ALA A 245 -11.70 11.06 7.21
CA ALA A 245 -13.09 10.80 7.58
C ALA A 245 -13.28 9.37 8.12
N LEU A 246 -12.66 8.38 7.47
CA LEU A 246 -12.64 7.00 7.97
C LEU A 246 -11.94 6.88 9.32
N ALA A 247 -10.79 7.58 9.50
CA ALA A 247 -10.05 7.57 10.76
C ALA A 247 -10.87 8.17 11.91
N ASN A 248 -11.64 9.24 11.64
CA ASN A 248 -12.53 9.86 12.62
C ASN A 248 -13.68 8.92 13.03
N ALA A 249 -14.15 8.07 12.11
CA ALA A 249 -15.21 7.09 12.36
C ALA A 249 -14.70 5.77 12.96
N PHE A 250 -13.41 5.69 13.34
CA PHE A 250 -12.80 4.41 13.75
C PHE A 250 -13.45 3.81 15.00
N VAL A 251 -13.89 4.63 15.96
CA VAL A 251 -14.54 4.16 17.19
C VAL A 251 -15.87 3.47 16.86
N GLU A 252 -16.65 4.07 15.97
CA GLU A 252 -17.90 3.49 15.49
C GLU A 252 -17.65 2.23 14.66
N LEU A 253 -16.60 2.23 13.81
CA LEU A 253 -16.20 1.07 13.03
C LEU A 253 -15.81 -0.11 13.95
N GLU A 254 -15.01 0.13 14.98
CA GLU A 254 -14.62 -0.92 15.95
C GLU A 254 -15.86 -1.48 16.67
N ALA A 255 -16.78 -0.63 17.10
CA ALA A 255 -18.01 -1.05 17.77
C ALA A 255 -18.91 -1.86 16.81
N TRP A 256 -19.08 -1.39 15.59
CA TRP A 256 -19.86 -2.08 14.56
C TRP A 256 -19.25 -3.46 14.21
N LEU A 257 -17.92 -3.56 14.08
CA LEU A 257 -17.25 -4.83 13.78
C LEU A 257 -17.50 -5.91 14.83
N LYS A 258 -17.58 -5.55 16.12
CA LYS A 258 -17.90 -6.50 17.21
C LYS A 258 -19.28 -7.14 17.04
N THR A 259 -20.21 -6.42 16.37
CA THR A 259 -21.55 -6.94 16.06
C THR A 259 -21.58 -7.65 14.71
N ALA A 260 -20.97 -7.07 13.68
CA ALA A 260 -20.98 -7.60 12.31
C ALA A 260 -20.14 -8.88 12.16
N VAL A 261 -19.01 -8.97 12.89
CA VAL A 261 -18.10 -10.12 12.87
C VAL A 261 -17.77 -10.51 14.32
N PRO A 262 -18.70 -11.14 15.06
CA PRO A 262 -18.47 -11.50 16.46
C PRO A 262 -17.35 -12.54 16.59
N ILE A 263 -16.41 -12.26 17.48
CA ILE A 263 -15.34 -13.19 17.91
C ILE A 263 -15.63 -13.58 19.35
N PRO A 264 -15.77 -14.91 19.63
CA PRO A 264 -16.14 -15.41 20.97
C PRO A 264 -15.11 -15.07 22.04
#